data_410a75537990976738292553ad912e05
#
_entry.id   410a75537990976738292553ad912e05
#
_cell.length_a   1.000
_cell.length_b   1.000
_cell.length_c   1.000
_cell.angle_alpha   90.00
_cell.angle_beta   90.00
_cell.angle_gamma   90.00
#
_symmetry.space_group_name_H-M   'P 1'
#
loop_
_entity.id
_entity.type
_entity.pdbx_description
1 polymer ?
#
loop_
_entity_poly.entity_id
_entity_poly.type
_entity_poly.pdbx_seq_one_letter_code
_entity_poly.pdbx_strand_id
1 'polypeptide(L)'
;MKQGWEYKKLGEVCTIERGGSPRPITDYITDSEDGINWIKIGDAQEGSKYITSTKEKIRLEGLKKSRFVHKGDFILSNSMSFGRPYILKVDGCIHDGWLVIHDDKEVFIKDYLYYILSSPIMYAKFSQLAVGGVVNNLNSSLVRKVTIPLPPKSTQLSIVSELDKINELIRLKKEQLKDYDNLAQSIFYEMFGDPVENEKGWEVKKLGEVCSVGTGSTPNRKNKEYYEHGIYPWVKSTEVCNLPIYSVEEFITEEALQNTSCGLYPKDSILMAMYGQGKTRGQVGLLKIEACTNQAVAAIVPSKKINSIFLYRHLMLMYEHIRDMARGGNQANLNLTIVKSIQILLPPLPLQHLFAQRIEQIERQKSSVQKSITDLETLLASRMQYWFE
;
A
#
# COMPACT_ATOMS: atom_id res chain seq x y z
N MET A 1 -9.79 -8.90 34.40
CA MET A 1 -9.56 -10.32 34.08
C MET A 1 -10.91 -10.98 33.82
N LYS A 2 -10.99 -11.77 32.74
CA LYS A 2 -12.25 -12.45 32.36
C LYS A 2 -12.50 -13.68 33.24
N GLN A 3 -13.74 -13.90 33.64
CA GLN A 3 -14.11 -15.04 34.50
C GLN A 3 -13.83 -16.37 33.76
N GLY A 4 -13.18 -17.31 34.45
CA GLY A 4 -12.82 -18.62 33.90
C GLY A 4 -11.59 -18.63 33.00
N TRP A 5 -10.85 -17.52 32.89
CA TRP A 5 -9.61 -17.45 32.12
C TRP A 5 -8.38 -17.53 33.05
N GLU A 6 -7.39 -18.31 32.67
CA GLU A 6 -6.06 -18.26 33.28
C GLU A 6 -5.23 -17.14 32.64
N TYR A 7 -4.27 -16.63 33.40
CA TYR A 7 -3.29 -15.64 32.93
C TYR A 7 -1.90 -16.18 33.26
N LYS A 8 -1.12 -16.45 32.24
CA LYS A 8 0.22 -17.08 32.37
C LYS A 8 1.28 -16.15 31.79
N LYS A 9 2.48 -16.19 32.36
CA LYS A 9 3.63 -15.60 31.65
C LYS A 9 3.97 -16.48 30.47
N LEU A 10 4.31 -15.87 29.35
CA LEU A 10 4.59 -16.60 28.10
C LEU A 10 5.72 -17.65 28.31
N GLY A 11 6.73 -17.32 29.11
CA GLY A 11 7.82 -18.24 29.46
C GLY A 11 7.45 -19.39 30.41
N GLU A 12 6.23 -19.40 30.99
CA GLU A 12 5.73 -20.52 31.79
C GLU A 12 5.11 -21.62 30.91
N VAL A 13 4.70 -21.26 29.71
CA VAL A 13 3.96 -22.13 28.79
C VAL A 13 4.66 -22.32 27.44
N CYS A 14 5.64 -21.49 27.10
CA CYS A 14 6.40 -21.58 25.84
C CYS A 14 7.90 -21.50 26.10
N THR A 15 8.67 -22.21 25.31
CA THR A 15 10.12 -22.01 25.17
C THR A 15 10.37 -20.90 24.16
N ILE A 16 11.18 -19.90 24.54
CA ILE A 16 11.48 -18.72 23.69
C ILE A 16 12.99 -18.61 23.54
N GLU A 17 13.44 -18.68 22.30
CA GLU A 17 14.86 -18.67 21.96
C GLU A 17 15.17 -17.65 20.87
N ARG A 18 16.39 -17.11 20.91
CA ARG A 18 16.85 -16.15 19.88
C ARG A 18 17.47 -16.90 18.71
N GLY A 19 17.25 -16.38 17.50
CA GLY A 19 17.99 -16.78 16.32
C GLY A 19 19.47 -16.42 16.40
N GLY A 20 20.25 -16.87 15.44
CA GLY A 20 21.70 -16.62 15.39
C GLY A 20 22.17 -16.40 13.96
N SER A 21 23.13 -15.51 13.79
CA SER A 21 23.71 -15.21 12.50
C SER A 21 25.17 -15.70 12.44
N PRO A 22 25.51 -16.61 11.52
CA PRO A 22 26.91 -16.94 11.24
C PRO A 22 27.68 -15.68 10.84
N ARG A 23 28.91 -15.54 11.29
CA ARG A 23 29.72 -14.35 10.99
C ARG A 23 31.12 -14.73 10.48
N PRO A 24 31.61 -14.04 9.43
CA PRO A 24 30.87 -13.07 8.58
C PRO A 24 29.83 -13.83 7.73
N ILE A 25 28.62 -13.24 7.57
CA ILE A 25 27.51 -13.93 6.89
C ILE A 25 27.80 -14.20 5.41
N THR A 26 28.59 -13.35 4.77
CA THR A 26 29.03 -13.48 3.37
C THR A 26 29.69 -14.84 3.06
N ASP A 27 30.39 -15.42 4.02
CA ASP A 27 31.07 -16.71 3.84
C ASP A 27 30.09 -17.91 3.83
N TYR A 28 28.87 -17.67 4.30
CA TYR A 28 27.83 -18.69 4.45
C TYR A 28 26.69 -18.57 3.44
N ILE A 29 26.51 -17.41 2.81
CA ILE A 29 25.50 -17.23 1.75
C ILE A 29 25.83 -18.15 0.58
N THR A 30 24.80 -18.76 -0.01
CA THR A 30 24.93 -19.67 -1.15
C THR A 30 23.69 -19.63 -2.04
N ASP A 31 23.90 -19.77 -3.35
CA ASP A 31 22.83 -19.98 -4.34
C ASP A 31 22.58 -21.46 -4.65
N SER A 32 23.29 -22.39 -3.92
CA SER A 32 23.13 -23.83 -4.10
C SER A 32 21.70 -24.27 -3.80
N GLU A 33 21.18 -25.22 -4.58
CA GLU A 33 19.86 -25.83 -4.35
C GLU A 33 19.78 -26.50 -2.99
N ASP A 34 20.90 -27.12 -2.52
CA ASP A 34 21.01 -27.79 -1.22
C ASP A 34 21.17 -26.82 -0.04
N GLY A 35 21.21 -25.51 -0.30
CA GLY A 35 21.32 -24.49 0.73
C GLY A 35 20.07 -24.44 1.62
N ILE A 36 20.29 -24.15 2.91
CA ILE A 36 19.23 -23.98 3.92
C ILE A 36 18.64 -22.56 3.80
N ASN A 37 17.31 -22.42 3.78
CA ASN A 37 16.66 -21.14 3.79
C ASN A 37 17.17 -20.24 4.93
N TRP A 38 17.54 -19.00 4.61
CA TRP A 38 18.00 -18.00 5.56
C TRP A 38 16.90 -16.97 5.77
N ILE A 39 16.18 -17.08 6.90
CA ILE A 39 14.98 -16.30 7.20
C ILE A 39 15.38 -14.98 7.86
N LYS A 40 15.20 -13.87 7.12
CA LYS A 40 15.49 -12.49 7.58
C LYS A 40 14.20 -11.71 7.80
N ILE A 41 14.30 -10.57 8.50
CA ILE A 41 13.16 -9.64 8.67
C ILE A 41 12.60 -9.17 7.31
N GLY A 42 13.45 -8.98 6.30
CA GLY A 42 13.05 -8.56 4.96
C GLY A 42 12.29 -9.61 4.13
N ASP A 43 12.14 -10.86 4.62
CA ASP A 43 11.32 -11.90 3.99
C ASP A 43 9.88 -11.85 4.51
N ALA A 44 9.64 -11.14 5.63
CA ALA A 44 8.33 -10.95 6.21
C ALA A 44 7.61 -9.81 5.47
N GLN A 45 6.50 -10.13 4.82
CA GLN A 45 5.64 -9.12 4.18
C GLN A 45 4.74 -8.46 5.22
N GLU A 46 4.60 -7.15 5.13
CA GLU A 46 3.70 -6.41 6.02
C GLU A 46 2.24 -6.86 5.83
N GLY A 47 1.55 -7.08 6.95
CA GLY A 47 0.16 -7.59 6.93
C GLY A 47 0.03 -9.09 6.66
N SER A 48 1.12 -9.80 6.34
CA SER A 48 1.08 -11.26 6.21
C SER A 48 1.16 -11.95 7.57
N LYS A 49 0.40 -13.02 7.74
CA LYS A 49 0.50 -13.95 8.87
C LYS A 49 1.64 -14.95 8.71
N TYR A 50 2.09 -15.16 7.47
CA TYR A 50 2.99 -16.25 7.11
C TYR A 50 4.25 -15.74 6.42
N ILE A 51 5.38 -16.45 6.67
CA ILE A 51 6.57 -16.38 5.83
C ILE A 51 6.60 -17.65 4.96
N THR A 52 6.46 -17.46 3.65
CA THR A 52 6.27 -18.54 2.67
C THR A 52 7.52 -18.87 1.85
N SER A 53 8.48 -17.94 1.80
CA SER A 53 9.73 -18.08 1.05
C SER A 53 10.80 -17.17 1.62
N THR A 54 12.05 -17.42 1.27
CA THR A 54 13.21 -16.60 1.62
C THR A 54 13.95 -16.17 0.36
N LYS A 55 14.63 -15.04 0.42
CA LYS A 55 15.44 -14.50 -0.69
C LYS A 55 16.83 -15.13 -0.74
N GLU A 56 17.33 -15.61 0.39
CA GLU A 56 18.68 -16.10 0.54
C GLU A 56 18.70 -17.48 1.19
N LYS A 57 19.78 -18.21 0.94
CA LYS A 57 20.10 -19.48 1.60
C LYS A 57 21.50 -19.43 2.22
N ILE A 58 21.73 -20.28 3.22
CA ILE A 58 23.07 -20.48 3.82
C ILE A 58 23.54 -21.91 3.62
N ARG A 59 24.85 -22.08 3.61
CA ARG A 59 25.52 -23.40 3.57
C ARG A 59 25.24 -24.19 4.85
N LEU A 60 25.33 -25.51 4.78
CA LEU A 60 25.14 -26.45 5.91
C LEU A 60 26.04 -26.11 7.11
N GLU A 61 27.25 -25.63 6.88
CA GLU A 61 28.20 -25.24 7.93
C GLU A 61 27.68 -24.11 8.82
N GLY A 62 26.79 -23.26 8.25
CA GLY A 62 26.12 -22.16 8.96
C GLY A 62 25.12 -22.64 10.00
N LEU A 63 24.58 -23.86 9.86
CA LEU A 63 23.58 -24.45 10.77
C LEU A 63 24.04 -24.45 12.23
N LYS A 64 25.31 -24.80 12.49
CA LYS A 64 25.87 -24.81 13.85
C LYS A 64 25.96 -23.46 14.53
N LYS A 65 25.89 -22.35 13.74
CA LYS A 65 26.01 -20.99 14.21
C LYS A 65 24.68 -20.21 14.13
N SER A 66 23.62 -20.89 13.72
CA SER A 66 22.27 -20.34 13.62
C SER A 66 21.28 -21.20 14.38
N ARG A 67 20.01 -20.81 14.36
CA ARG A 67 18.93 -21.60 14.92
C ARG A 67 18.06 -22.10 13.79
N PHE A 68 17.96 -23.43 13.69
CA PHE A 68 17.08 -24.09 12.76
C PHE A 68 15.64 -24.06 13.30
N VAL A 69 14.68 -23.83 12.42
CA VAL A 69 13.25 -23.78 12.69
C VAL A 69 12.50 -24.55 11.62
N HIS A 70 11.33 -25.04 11.99
CA HIS A 70 10.50 -25.88 11.12
C HIS A 70 9.26 -25.14 10.61
N LYS A 71 8.73 -25.61 9.51
CA LYS A 71 7.41 -25.23 9.03
C LYS A 71 6.37 -25.42 10.15
N GLY A 72 5.62 -24.36 10.43
CA GLY A 72 4.64 -24.30 11.51
C GLY A 72 5.19 -23.70 12.81
N ASP A 73 6.48 -23.42 12.91
CA ASP A 73 7.04 -22.70 14.04
C ASP A 73 6.58 -21.25 14.05
N PHE A 74 6.54 -20.71 15.26
CA PHE A 74 6.13 -19.34 15.51
C PHE A 74 7.37 -18.46 15.73
N ILE A 75 7.50 -17.37 14.97
CA ILE A 75 8.59 -16.44 15.16
C ILE A 75 8.09 -15.02 15.44
N LEU A 76 8.87 -14.29 16.22
CA LEU A 76 8.58 -12.92 16.62
C LEU A 76 9.76 -12.02 16.28
N SER A 77 9.54 -10.90 15.60
CA SER A 77 10.61 -9.94 15.33
C SER A 77 11.09 -9.26 16.61
N ASN A 78 12.41 -9.16 16.80
CA ASN A 78 13.01 -8.60 18.01
C ASN A 78 13.71 -7.27 17.81
N SER A 79 13.93 -6.85 16.54
CA SER A 79 14.63 -5.62 16.19
C SER A 79 13.92 -4.87 15.05
N MET A 80 14.22 -3.59 14.85
CA MET A 80 13.61 -2.70 13.85
C MET A 80 12.07 -2.61 14.00
N SER A 81 11.31 -3.44 13.30
CA SER A 81 9.86 -3.59 13.45
C SER A 81 9.51 -4.67 14.49
N PHE A 82 10.04 -4.55 15.72
CA PHE A 82 9.91 -5.56 16.77
C PHE A 82 8.45 -5.88 17.14
N GLY A 83 8.24 -7.06 17.73
CA GLY A 83 6.94 -7.49 18.27
C GLY A 83 5.92 -7.96 17.24
N ARG A 84 6.34 -8.16 15.97
CA ARG A 84 5.44 -8.71 14.94
C ARG A 84 5.59 -10.23 14.87
N PRO A 85 4.50 -10.98 15.07
CA PRO A 85 4.50 -12.44 15.01
C PRO A 85 4.28 -12.95 13.58
N TYR A 86 4.90 -14.09 13.25
CA TYR A 86 4.70 -14.81 11.99
C TYR A 86 4.71 -16.32 12.22
N ILE A 87 4.04 -17.06 11.34
CA ILE A 87 4.07 -18.52 11.29
C ILE A 87 4.84 -18.95 10.04
N LEU A 88 5.80 -19.85 10.21
CA LEU A 88 6.63 -20.32 9.11
C LEU A 88 5.87 -21.32 8.23
N LYS A 89 6.02 -21.18 6.91
CA LYS A 89 5.59 -22.14 5.90
C LYS A 89 6.78 -22.86 5.24
N VAL A 90 8.00 -22.53 5.67
CA VAL A 90 9.27 -23.10 5.20
C VAL A 90 10.13 -23.50 6.39
N ASP A 91 10.95 -24.54 6.20
CA ASP A 91 12.03 -24.89 7.12
C ASP A 91 13.24 -23.99 6.82
N GLY A 92 14.06 -23.69 7.83
CA GLY A 92 15.25 -22.88 7.62
C GLY A 92 15.93 -22.45 8.91
N CYS A 93 16.91 -21.57 8.76
CA CYS A 93 17.61 -20.92 9.86
C CYS A 93 17.14 -19.48 10.02
N ILE A 94 16.91 -19.04 11.25
CA ILE A 94 16.53 -17.66 11.56
C ILE A 94 17.72 -16.84 12.03
N HIS A 95 17.83 -15.63 11.51
CA HIS A 95 18.87 -14.70 11.94
C HIS A 95 18.57 -14.12 13.33
N ASP A 96 19.53 -13.43 13.94
CA ASP A 96 19.49 -12.89 15.29
C ASP A 96 18.46 -11.75 15.50
N GLY A 97 17.77 -11.29 14.46
CA GLY A 97 16.61 -10.39 14.52
C GLY A 97 15.29 -11.09 14.84
N TRP A 98 15.28 -12.41 15.02
CA TRP A 98 14.11 -13.22 15.35
C TRP A 98 14.20 -13.87 16.72
N LEU A 99 13.04 -14.03 17.35
CA LEU A 99 12.81 -14.98 18.43
C LEU A 99 11.91 -16.10 17.88
N VAL A 100 12.21 -17.36 18.20
CA VAL A 100 11.29 -18.48 17.97
C VAL A 100 10.54 -18.75 19.26
N ILE A 101 9.25 -19.07 19.14
CA ILE A 101 8.35 -19.39 20.25
C ILE A 101 7.78 -20.80 20.01
N HIS A 102 8.13 -21.73 20.89
CA HIS A 102 7.62 -23.10 20.88
C HIS A 102 6.58 -23.27 21.99
N ASP A 103 5.37 -23.69 21.62
CA ASP A 103 4.31 -24.09 22.56
C ASP A 103 4.50 -25.56 22.92
N ASP A 104 5.52 -25.85 23.76
CA ASP A 104 5.90 -27.23 24.14
C ASP A 104 4.79 -27.96 24.90
N LYS A 105 3.86 -27.20 25.48
CA LYS A 105 2.75 -27.74 26.28
C LYS A 105 1.45 -27.86 25.46
N GLU A 106 1.49 -27.47 24.22
CA GLU A 106 0.33 -27.46 23.30
C GLU A 106 -0.92 -26.79 23.92
N VAL A 107 -0.72 -25.73 24.69
CA VAL A 107 -1.83 -25.01 25.36
C VAL A 107 -2.56 -24.05 24.46
N PHE A 108 -1.95 -23.65 23.33
CA PHE A 108 -2.52 -22.71 22.39
C PHE A 108 -3.08 -23.39 21.13
N ILE A 109 -4.16 -22.79 20.61
CA ILE A 109 -4.45 -22.85 19.19
C ILE A 109 -3.49 -21.87 18.50
N LYS A 110 -2.76 -22.31 17.46
CA LYS A 110 -1.73 -21.47 16.79
C LYS A 110 -2.26 -20.11 16.35
N ASP A 111 -3.44 -20.08 15.79
CA ASP A 111 -4.07 -18.85 15.33
C ASP A 111 -4.49 -17.94 16.49
N TYR A 112 -4.87 -18.50 17.64
CA TYR A 112 -5.12 -17.73 18.85
C TYR A 112 -3.84 -17.04 19.34
N LEU A 113 -2.72 -17.76 19.39
CA LEU A 113 -1.42 -17.20 19.76
C LEU A 113 -0.99 -16.09 18.78
N TYR A 114 -1.27 -16.28 17.47
CA TYR A 114 -1.02 -15.25 16.47
C TYR A 114 -1.83 -13.98 16.79
N TYR A 115 -3.13 -14.09 16.98
CA TYR A 115 -4.00 -12.94 17.22
C TYR A 115 -3.64 -12.20 18.49
N ILE A 116 -3.35 -12.91 19.58
CA ILE A 116 -2.96 -12.24 20.81
C ILE A 116 -1.63 -11.49 20.67
N LEU A 117 -0.62 -12.12 20.08
CA LEU A 117 0.70 -11.50 19.89
C LEU A 117 0.68 -10.36 18.87
N SER A 118 -0.21 -10.40 17.88
CA SER A 118 -0.40 -9.33 16.89
C SER A 118 -1.31 -8.19 17.38
N SER A 119 -1.93 -8.34 18.56
CA SER A 119 -2.87 -7.34 19.08
C SER A 119 -2.17 -6.02 19.43
N PRO A 120 -2.86 -4.86 19.25
CA PRO A 120 -2.33 -3.55 19.66
C PRO A 120 -1.91 -3.51 21.14
N ILE A 121 -2.64 -4.21 22.00
CA ILE A 121 -2.34 -4.32 23.44
C ILE A 121 -1.01 -5.02 23.66
N MET A 122 -0.77 -6.11 22.95
CA MET A 122 0.49 -6.85 23.07
C MET A 122 1.65 -6.04 22.51
N TYR A 123 1.43 -5.36 21.37
CA TYR A 123 2.42 -4.45 20.80
C TYR A 123 2.78 -3.31 21.79
N ALA A 124 1.79 -2.72 22.48
CA ALA A 124 2.04 -1.72 23.51
C ALA A 124 2.86 -2.26 24.68
N LYS A 125 2.56 -3.50 25.14
CA LYS A 125 3.35 -4.18 26.19
C LYS A 125 4.80 -4.41 25.73
N PHE A 126 5.01 -4.90 24.51
CA PHE A 126 6.35 -5.09 23.95
C PHE A 126 7.10 -3.76 23.82
N SER A 127 6.42 -2.71 23.39
CA SER A 127 7.01 -1.36 23.28
C SER A 127 7.47 -0.82 24.63
N GLN A 128 6.65 -0.96 25.67
CA GLN A 128 7.03 -0.54 27.03
C GLN A 128 8.25 -1.31 27.56
N LEU A 129 8.35 -2.60 27.24
CA LEU A 129 9.48 -3.43 27.64
C LEU A 129 10.77 -3.12 26.88
N ALA A 130 10.67 -2.66 25.65
CA ALA A 130 11.83 -2.37 24.78
C ALA A 130 12.49 -1.00 25.09
N VAL A 131 11.79 -0.04 25.71
CA VAL A 131 12.24 1.35 25.95
C VAL A 131 13.34 1.47 27.02
N GLY A 132 13.74 0.41 27.72
CA GLY A 132 14.76 0.45 28.79
C GLY A 132 16.21 0.21 28.35
N GLY A 133 16.53 0.04 27.07
CA GLY A 133 17.88 -0.29 26.58
C GLY A 133 18.43 0.74 25.58
N VAL A 134 19.76 0.75 25.41
CA VAL A 134 20.51 1.62 24.46
C VAL A 134 20.08 1.38 22.99
N VAL A 135 19.44 0.24 22.70
CA VAL A 135 18.82 -0.12 21.42
C VAL A 135 17.45 -0.70 21.72
N ASN A 136 16.40 -0.19 21.07
CA ASN A 136 15.04 -0.72 21.16
C ASN A 136 14.98 -2.18 20.66
N ASN A 137 15.38 -3.13 21.51
CA ASN A 137 15.43 -4.55 21.20
C ASN A 137 14.60 -5.35 22.18
N LEU A 138 13.69 -6.15 21.64
CA LEU A 138 12.87 -7.09 22.40
C LEU A 138 13.63 -8.41 22.57
N ASN A 139 14.25 -8.64 23.72
CA ASN A 139 14.98 -9.87 23.99
C ASN A 139 14.07 -11.00 24.55
N SER A 140 14.54 -12.25 24.48
CA SER A 140 13.78 -13.42 24.93
C SER A 140 13.40 -13.35 26.42
N SER A 141 14.24 -12.77 27.29
CA SER A 141 13.96 -12.65 28.73
C SER A 141 12.79 -11.70 29.01
N LEU A 142 12.64 -10.65 28.23
CA LEU A 142 11.52 -9.70 28.32
C LEU A 142 10.23 -10.36 27.82
N VAL A 143 10.27 -11.04 26.67
CA VAL A 143 9.10 -11.71 26.10
C VAL A 143 8.59 -12.82 27.04
N ARG A 144 9.48 -13.57 27.70
CA ARG A 144 9.10 -14.58 28.72
C ARG A 144 8.29 -14.01 29.88
N LYS A 145 8.48 -12.74 30.25
CA LYS A 145 7.78 -12.07 31.36
C LYS A 145 6.39 -11.57 31.01
N VAL A 146 6.06 -11.52 29.72
CA VAL A 146 4.76 -10.99 29.28
C VAL A 146 3.64 -11.92 29.69
N THR A 147 2.67 -11.38 30.42
CA THR A 147 1.45 -12.12 30.81
C THR A 147 0.42 -12.04 29.68
N ILE A 148 -0.09 -13.21 29.31
CA ILE A 148 -1.11 -13.40 28.28
C ILE A 148 -2.30 -14.15 28.84
N PRO A 149 -3.53 -13.86 28.34
CA PRO A 149 -4.73 -14.63 28.69
C PRO A 149 -4.69 -16.01 28.05
N LEU A 150 -5.07 -17.02 28.80
CA LEU A 150 -5.13 -18.42 28.39
C LEU A 150 -6.53 -18.97 28.70
N PRO A 151 -7.53 -18.75 27.84
CA PRO A 151 -8.83 -19.36 28.00
C PRO A 151 -8.82 -20.83 27.57
N PRO A 152 -9.87 -21.61 27.93
CA PRO A 152 -10.04 -22.97 27.44
C PRO A 152 -9.94 -23.06 25.92
N LYS A 153 -9.44 -24.17 25.37
CA LYS A 153 -9.24 -24.35 23.91
C LYS A 153 -10.52 -24.12 23.08
N SER A 154 -11.68 -24.48 23.61
CA SER A 154 -12.97 -24.18 22.96
C SER A 154 -13.22 -22.68 22.78
N THR A 155 -12.87 -21.88 23.79
CA THR A 155 -12.95 -20.43 23.72
C THR A 155 -11.92 -19.85 22.75
N GLN A 156 -10.67 -20.38 22.77
CA GLN A 156 -9.65 -19.99 21.80
C GLN A 156 -10.14 -20.22 20.35
N LEU A 157 -10.72 -21.38 20.06
CA LEU A 157 -11.31 -21.71 18.74
C LEU A 157 -12.42 -20.75 18.36
N SER A 158 -13.31 -20.41 19.31
CA SER A 158 -14.39 -19.45 19.08
C SER A 158 -13.85 -18.06 18.71
N ILE A 159 -12.84 -17.57 19.43
CA ILE A 159 -12.17 -16.30 19.16
C ILE A 159 -11.51 -16.31 17.76
N VAL A 160 -10.77 -17.38 17.46
CA VAL A 160 -10.13 -17.56 16.15
C VAL A 160 -11.17 -17.54 15.04
N SER A 161 -12.25 -18.32 15.19
CA SER A 161 -13.33 -18.36 14.18
C SER A 161 -13.98 -17.00 13.92
N GLU A 162 -14.16 -16.21 14.98
CA GLU A 162 -14.71 -14.86 14.85
C GLU A 162 -13.75 -13.93 14.10
N LEU A 163 -12.48 -13.86 14.54
CA LEU A 163 -11.48 -12.96 13.96
C LEU A 163 -11.11 -13.35 12.52
N ASP A 164 -11.03 -14.65 12.23
CA ASP A 164 -10.78 -15.16 10.87
C ASP A 164 -11.92 -14.77 9.91
N LYS A 165 -13.20 -14.84 10.36
CA LYS A 165 -14.33 -14.40 9.52
C LYS A 165 -14.25 -12.92 9.18
N ILE A 166 -13.88 -12.07 10.14
CA ILE A 166 -13.74 -10.62 9.89
C ILE A 166 -12.59 -10.36 8.90
N ASN A 167 -11.43 -11.00 9.11
CA ASN A 167 -10.29 -10.88 8.21
C ASN A 167 -10.61 -11.38 6.79
N GLU A 168 -11.33 -12.49 6.67
CA GLU A 168 -11.75 -13.01 5.36
C GLU A 168 -12.72 -12.05 4.65
N LEU A 169 -13.66 -11.43 5.37
CA LEU A 169 -14.53 -10.41 4.80
C LEU A 169 -13.72 -9.19 4.31
N ILE A 170 -12.74 -8.73 5.08
CA ILE A 170 -11.84 -7.64 4.66
C ILE A 170 -11.09 -8.03 3.38
N ARG A 171 -10.54 -9.23 3.31
CA ARG A 171 -9.84 -9.76 2.13
C ARG A 171 -10.74 -9.78 0.89
N LEU A 172 -11.93 -10.35 1.02
CA LEU A 172 -12.90 -10.44 -0.08
C LEU A 172 -13.35 -9.05 -0.55
N LYS A 173 -13.54 -8.09 0.37
CA LYS A 173 -13.86 -6.71 0.02
C LYS A 173 -12.72 -6.00 -0.71
N LYS A 174 -11.47 -6.25 -0.33
CA LYS A 174 -10.29 -5.72 -1.04
C LYS A 174 -10.15 -6.33 -2.45
N GLU A 175 -10.45 -7.61 -2.62
CA GLU A 175 -10.54 -8.24 -3.95
C GLU A 175 -11.67 -7.63 -4.78
N GLN A 176 -12.85 -7.41 -4.19
CA GLN A 176 -13.97 -6.77 -4.87
C GLN A 176 -13.62 -5.37 -5.41
N LEU A 177 -12.81 -4.57 -4.69
CA LEU A 177 -12.32 -3.28 -5.22
C LEU A 177 -11.49 -3.47 -6.49
N LYS A 178 -10.59 -4.46 -6.48
CA LYS A 178 -9.78 -4.79 -7.66
C LYS A 178 -10.63 -5.25 -8.85
N ASP A 179 -11.68 -6.02 -8.58
CA ASP A 179 -12.60 -6.48 -9.63
C ASP A 179 -13.39 -5.32 -10.25
N TYR A 180 -13.75 -4.30 -9.47
CA TYR A 180 -14.34 -3.08 -10.02
C TYR A 180 -13.39 -2.30 -10.91
N ASP A 181 -12.09 -2.25 -10.59
CA ASP A 181 -11.09 -1.63 -11.48
C ASP A 181 -10.96 -2.39 -12.80
N ASN A 182 -10.91 -3.71 -12.74
CA ASN A 182 -10.90 -4.58 -13.92
C ASN A 182 -12.17 -4.42 -14.76
N LEU A 183 -13.33 -4.33 -14.11
CA LEU A 183 -14.61 -4.11 -14.79
C LEU A 183 -14.63 -2.75 -15.52
N ALA A 184 -14.16 -1.69 -14.88
CA ALA A 184 -14.09 -0.38 -15.51
C ALA A 184 -13.20 -0.38 -16.75
N GLN A 185 -12.08 -1.09 -16.69
CA GLN A 185 -11.19 -1.30 -17.84
C GLN A 185 -11.85 -2.14 -18.95
N SER A 186 -12.51 -3.23 -18.59
CA SER A 186 -13.20 -4.11 -19.55
C SER A 186 -14.32 -3.38 -20.29
N ILE A 187 -15.10 -2.54 -19.60
CA ILE A 187 -16.14 -1.70 -20.21
C ILE A 187 -15.52 -0.73 -21.23
N PHE A 188 -14.34 -0.15 -20.90
CA PHE A 188 -13.67 0.73 -21.87
C PHE A 188 -13.30 -0.03 -23.16
N TYR A 189 -12.65 -1.19 -23.04
CA TYR A 189 -12.24 -2.00 -24.20
C TYR A 189 -13.46 -2.52 -24.99
N GLU A 190 -14.54 -2.93 -24.31
CA GLU A 190 -15.77 -3.35 -24.98
C GLU A 190 -16.38 -2.21 -25.80
N MET A 191 -16.46 -1.00 -25.24
CA MET A 191 -17.11 0.14 -25.89
C MET A 191 -16.22 0.79 -26.94
N PHE A 192 -14.92 0.91 -26.72
CA PHE A 192 -14.02 1.75 -27.51
C PHE A 192 -12.86 1.00 -28.17
N GLY A 193 -12.56 -0.24 -27.79
CA GLY A 193 -11.38 -0.98 -28.22
C GLY A 193 -10.11 -0.52 -27.49
N ASP A 194 -8.96 -0.99 -27.98
CA ASP A 194 -7.67 -0.55 -27.46
C ASP A 194 -7.41 0.92 -27.82
N PRO A 195 -7.05 1.78 -26.84
CA PRO A 195 -6.86 3.21 -27.08
C PRO A 195 -5.62 3.54 -27.95
N VAL A 196 -4.67 2.61 -28.07
CA VAL A 196 -3.45 2.78 -28.89
C VAL A 196 -3.68 2.21 -30.29
N GLU A 197 -4.23 0.98 -30.39
CA GLU A 197 -4.42 0.27 -31.66
C GLU A 197 -5.62 0.79 -32.46
N ASN A 198 -6.61 1.40 -31.79
CA ASN A 198 -7.84 1.93 -32.42
C ASN A 198 -8.54 0.94 -33.36
N GLU A 199 -8.73 -0.29 -32.93
CA GLU A 199 -9.32 -1.40 -33.73
C GLU A 199 -10.72 -1.06 -34.26
N LYS A 200 -11.45 -0.14 -33.57
CA LYS A 200 -12.80 0.27 -33.98
C LYS A 200 -12.82 1.45 -34.96
N GLY A 201 -11.65 2.01 -35.31
CA GLY A 201 -11.52 3.09 -36.29
C GLY A 201 -12.15 4.42 -35.88
N TRP A 202 -12.10 4.78 -34.60
CA TRP A 202 -12.56 6.09 -34.13
C TRP A 202 -11.72 7.22 -34.71
N GLU A 203 -12.31 8.39 -34.82
CA GLU A 203 -11.56 9.60 -35.16
C GLU A 203 -10.45 9.84 -34.12
N VAL A 204 -9.24 10.19 -34.59
CA VAL A 204 -8.07 10.46 -33.73
C VAL A 204 -7.71 11.93 -33.85
N LYS A 205 -7.52 12.60 -32.71
CA LYS A 205 -7.05 13.99 -32.63
C LYS A 205 -5.94 14.14 -31.61
N LYS A 206 -5.11 15.17 -31.79
CA LYS A 206 -4.15 15.55 -30.76
C LYS A 206 -4.89 16.16 -29.57
N LEU A 207 -4.45 15.82 -28.36
CA LEU A 207 -5.06 16.33 -27.11
C LEU A 207 -5.16 17.86 -27.11
N GLY A 208 -4.12 18.56 -27.56
CA GLY A 208 -4.11 20.03 -27.65
C GLY A 208 -5.07 20.64 -28.66
N GLU A 209 -5.67 19.85 -29.58
CA GLU A 209 -6.72 20.30 -30.52
C GLU A 209 -8.12 20.19 -29.88
N VAL A 210 -8.24 19.35 -28.88
CA VAL A 210 -9.50 19.05 -28.19
C VAL A 210 -9.64 19.80 -26.88
N CYS A 211 -8.54 19.88 -26.10
CA CYS A 211 -8.50 20.49 -24.77
C CYS A 211 -7.42 21.57 -24.68
N SER A 212 -7.67 22.58 -23.83
CA SER A 212 -6.61 23.48 -23.39
C SER A 212 -5.70 22.73 -22.41
N VAL A 213 -4.38 22.85 -22.61
CA VAL A 213 -3.37 22.20 -21.76
C VAL A 213 -2.39 23.25 -21.27
N GLY A 214 -2.31 23.40 -19.95
CA GLY A 214 -1.42 24.32 -19.25
C GLY A 214 -0.59 23.62 -18.18
N THR A 215 0.17 24.41 -17.44
CA THR A 215 0.92 23.96 -16.26
C THR A 215 0.92 25.07 -15.21
N GLY A 216 1.16 24.73 -13.97
CA GLY A 216 1.36 25.71 -12.92
C GLY A 216 2.83 26.05 -12.69
N SER A 217 3.11 26.60 -11.53
CA SER A 217 4.46 26.92 -11.07
C SER A 217 4.64 26.59 -9.60
N THR A 218 5.90 26.60 -9.14
CA THR A 218 6.23 26.53 -7.72
C THR A 218 6.53 27.94 -7.23
N PRO A 219 5.66 28.58 -6.44
CA PRO A 219 5.96 29.86 -5.81
C PRO A 219 7.27 29.76 -5.01
N ASN A 220 7.99 30.88 -4.85
CA ASN A 220 9.27 30.88 -4.16
C ASN A 220 9.10 30.34 -2.73
N ARG A 221 9.70 29.17 -2.46
CA ARG A 221 9.63 28.48 -1.15
C ARG A 221 10.22 29.28 0.01
N LYS A 222 11.09 30.25 -0.26
CA LYS A 222 11.66 31.14 0.77
C LYS A 222 10.69 32.25 1.18
N ASN A 223 9.69 32.56 0.35
CA ASN A 223 8.65 33.52 0.71
C ASN A 223 7.52 32.78 1.45
N LYS A 224 7.47 32.96 2.77
CA LYS A 224 6.47 32.32 3.64
C LYS A 224 5.07 32.84 3.38
N GLU A 225 4.92 34.10 2.94
CA GLU A 225 3.62 34.73 2.62
C GLU A 225 2.88 33.99 1.50
N TYR A 226 3.59 33.24 0.66
CA TYR A 226 2.98 32.42 -0.39
C TYR A 226 2.35 31.11 0.10
N TYR A 227 2.65 30.67 1.34
CA TYR A 227 2.24 29.35 1.87
C TYR A 227 1.52 29.44 3.22
N GLU A 228 1.92 30.37 4.11
CA GLU A 228 1.31 30.52 5.43
C GLU A 228 -0.14 31.01 5.26
N HIS A 229 -1.08 30.28 5.87
CA HIS A 229 -2.51 30.51 5.73
C HIS A 229 -3.06 30.38 4.28
N GLY A 230 -2.41 29.54 3.45
CA GLY A 230 -2.87 29.23 2.10
C GLY A 230 -4.29 28.67 2.08
N ILE A 231 -5.09 29.10 1.12
CA ILE A 231 -6.49 28.67 0.93
C ILE A 231 -6.70 27.96 -0.42
N TYR A 232 -5.82 28.18 -1.39
CA TYR A 232 -5.89 27.56 -2.71
C TYR A 232 -5.15 26.23 -2.71
N PRO A 233 -5.83 25.09 -2.96
CA PRO A 233 -5.19 23.79 -3.08
C PRO A 233 -4.09 23.81 -4.14
N TRP A 234 -2.92 23.26 -3.83
CA TRP A 234 -1.78 23.24 -4.74
C TRP A 234 -1.20 21.84 -4.87
N VAL A 235 -1.48 21.22 -6.03
CA VAL A 235 -1.14 19.82 -6.32
C VAL A 235 0.30 19.70 -6.76
N LYS A 236 1.03 18.77 -6.14
CA LYS A 236 2.37 18.33 -6.56
C LYS A 236 2.28 17.10 -7.45
N SER A 237 3.29 16.87 -8.29
CA SER A 237 3.33 15.69 -9.16
C SER A 237 3.27 14.35 -8.39
N THR A 238 3.72 14.32 -7.14
CA THR A 238 3.66 13.13 -6.27
C THR A 238 2.25 12.75 -5.85
N GLU A 239 1.29 13.68 -5.92
CA GLU A 239 -0.12 13.45 -5.61
C GLU A 239 -0.92 12.97 -6.82
N VAL A 240 -0.32 12.98 -8.02
CA VAL A 240 -0.92 12.49 -9.26
C VAL A 240 -0.57 11.02 -9.43
N CYS A 241 -1.49 10.13 -9.02
CA CYS A 241 -1.23 8.69 -8.89
C CYS A 241 -2.36 7.79 -9.42
N ASN A 242 -2.96 8.16 -10.56
CA ASN A 242 -4.09 7.46 -11.21
C ASN A 242 -5.36 7.37 -10.35
N LEU A 243 -5.53 8.33 -9.43
CA LEU A 243 -6.70 8.45 -8.56
C LEU A 243 -7.36 9.83 -8.72
N PRO A 244 -8.68 9.95 -8.45
CA PRO A 244 -9.32 11.24 -8.30
C PRO A 244 -8.74 12.02 -7.11
N ILE A 245 -8.55 13.34 -7.29
CA ILE A 245 -7.95 14.23 -6.30
C ILE A 245 -9.05 15.01 -5.60
N TYR A 246 -9.34 14.66 -4.35
CA TYR A 246 -10.36 15.30 -3.51
C TYR A 246 -9.77 16.29 -2.49
N SER A 247 -8.48 16.17 -2.19
CA SER A 247 -7.74 16.99 -1.23
C SER A 247 -6.27 17.02 -1.61
N VAL A 248 -5.53 17.96 -1.06
CA VAL A 248 -4.09 18.15 -1.29
C VAL A 248 -3.36 18.30 0.04
N GLU A 249 -2.05 18.07 0.03
CA GLU A 249 -1.21 18.25 1.22
C GLU A 249 -0.87 19.73 1.47
N GLU A 250 -0.76 20.55 0.42
CA GLU A 250 -0.29 21.92 0.51
C GLU A 250 -1.26 22.91 -0.13
N PHE A 251 -1.26 24.12 0.41
CA PHE A 251 -2.08 25.21 -0.06
C PHE A 251 -1.20 26.43 -0.32
N ILE A 252 -1.60 27.30 -1.25
CA ILE A 252 -0.99 28.59 -1.53
C ILE A 252 -1.96 29.73 -1.22
N THR A 253 -1.42 30.92 -1.01
CA THR A 253 -2.20 32.11 -0.72
C THR A 253 -2.71 32.78 -2.01
N GLU A 254 -3.66 33.71 -1.87
CA GLU A 254 -4.10 34.60 -2.95
C GLU A 254 -2.93 35.40 -3.54
N GLU A 255 -2.01 35.84 -2.68
CA GLU A 255 -0.82 36.60 -3.10
C GLU A 255 0.10 35.74 -3.99
N ALA A 256 0.28 34.44 -3.64
CA ALA A 256 1.02 33.50 -4.49
C ALA A 256 0.33 33.33 -5.85
N LEU A 257 -1.00 33.22 -5.87
CA LEU A 257 -1.78 33.08 -7.10
C LEU A 257 -1.66 34.30 -8.02
N GLN A 258 -1.69 35.51 -7.46
CA GLN A 258 -1.60 36.76 -8.22
C GLN A 258 -0.19 37.10 -8.70
N ASN A 259 0.85 36.76 -7.90
CA ASN A 259 2.24 37.15 -8.15
C ASN A 259 3.09 36.05 -8.82
N THR A 260 2.48 34.92 -9.18
CA THR A 260 3.20 33.82 -9.85
C THR A 260 2.42 33.31 -11.07
N SER A 261 3.03 32.40 -11.81
CA SER A 261 2.37 31.72 -12.93
C SER A 261 1.49 30.52 -12.49
N CYS A 262 1.08 30.47 -11.22
CA CYS A 262 0.13 29.48 -10.76
C CYS A 262 -1.26 29.79 -11.31
N GLY A 263 -1.75 28.93 -12.23
CA GLY A 263 -3.15 28.98 -12.68
C GLY A 263 -4.04 28.14 -11.77
N LEU A 264 -5.26 28.65 -11.50
CA LEU A 264 -6.30 27.88 -10.84
C LEU A 264 -7.08 27.09 -11.91
N TYR A 265 -7.06 25.76 -11.80
CA TYR A 265 -7.73 24.86 -12.72
C TYR A 265 -9.07 24.41 -12.15
N PRO A 266 -10.14 24.37 -12.97
CA PRO A 266 -11.46 24.01 -12.50
C PRO A 266 -11.57 22.53 -12.18
N LYS A 267 -12.57 22.20 -11.37
CA LYS A 267 -13.02 20.81 -11.15
C LYS A 267 -13.20 20.09 -12.49
N ASP A 268 -12.95 18.78 -12.47
CA ASP A 268 -12.96 17.86 -13.61
C ASP A 268 -11.84 18.12 -14.65
N SER A 269 -10.85 18.98 -14.34
CA SER A 269 -9.58 18.99 -15.05
C SER A 269 -8.81 17.71 -14.80
N ILE A 270 -8.08 17.23 -15.82
CA ILE A 270 -7.21 16.06 -15.68
C ILE A 270 -5.78 16.55 -15.51
N LEU A 271 -5.13 16.12 -14.44
CA LEU A 271 -3.73 16.40 -14.17
C LEU A 271 -2.88 15.24 -14.66
N MET A 272 -1.74 15.55 -15.30
CA MET A 272 -0.76 14.55 -15.73
C MET A 272 0.61 14.89 -15.16
N ALA A 273 1.23 13.96 -14.45
CA ALA A 273 2.60 14.12 -13.96
C ALA A 273 3.59 14.04 -15.12
N MET A 274 4.27 15.16 -15.41
CA MET A 274 5.28 15.24 -16.48
C MET A 274 6.65 14.75 -16.02
N TYR A 275 6.98 14.91 -14.74
CA TYR A 275 8.26 14.56 -14.14
C TYR A 275 8.07 13.52 -13.04
N GLY A 276 9.13 12.80 -12.74
CA GLY A 276 9.19 11.84 -11.65
C GLY A 276 9.95 10.56 -12.05
N GLN A 277 10.70 10.04 -11.08
CA GLN A 277 11.37 8.75 -11.22
C GLN A 277 10.37 7.61 -10.92
N GLY A 278 10.67 6.42 -11.41
CA GLY A 278 9.82 5.25 -11.18
C GLY A 278 8.47 5.35 -11.90
N LYS A 279 7.36 5.22 -11.16
CA LYS A 279 6.00 5.10 -11.72
C LYS A 279 5.28 6.44 -11.93
N THR A 280 5.73 7.56 -11.36
CA THR A 280 4.98 8.82 -11.29
C THR A 280 4.74 9.45 -12.66
N ARG A 281 5.78 9.52 -13.50
CA ARG A 281 5.69 10.14 -14.83
C ARG A 281 4.65 9.42 -15.71
N GLY A 282 3.73 10.19 -16.30
CA GLY A 282 2.64 9.70 -17.15
C GLY A 282 1.39 9.30 -16.37
N GLN A 283 1.43 9.26 -15.03
CA GLN A 283 0.22 9.07 -14.25
C GLN A 283 -0.71 10.29 -14.36
N VAL A 284 -2.00 10.03 -14.24
CA VAL A 284 -3.03 11.07 -14.32
C VAL A 284 -3.88 11.11 -13.05
N GLY A 285 -4.51 12.26 -12.79
CA GLY A 285 -5.46 12.44 -11.70
C GLY A 285 -6.63 13.30 -12.17
N LEU A 286 -7.86 12.95 -11.77
CA LEU A 286 -9.05 13.75 -12.07
C LEU A 286 -9.36 14.67 -10.88
N LEU A 287 -9.27 15.99 -11.08
CA LEU A 287 -9.60 16.97 -10.05
C LEU A 287 -11.07 16.88 -9.65
N LYS A 288 -11.36 16.74 -8.37
CA LYS A 288 -12.70 16.83 -7.76
C LYS A 288 -12.90 18.12 -6.99
N ILE A 289 -11.88 18.96 -6.94
CA ILE A 289 -11.84 20.33 -6.39
C ILE A 289 -11.20 21.24 -7.42
N GLU A 290 -11.31 22.54 -7.24
CA GLU A 290 -10.47 23.51 -7.95
C GLU A 290 -9.07 23.50 -7.31
N ALA A 291 -8.01 23.54 -8.13
CA ALA A 291 -6.64 23.49 -7.61
C ALA A 291 -5.64 24.15 -8.56
N CYS A 292 -4.57 24.67 -7.97
CA CYS A 292 -3.34 25.03 -8.67
C CYS A 292 -2.42 23.81 -8.79
N THR A 293 -1.38 23.92 -9.62
CA THR A 293 -0.39 22.84 -9.77
C THR A 293 1.04 23.39 -9.75
N ASN A 294 2.01 22.54 -9.48
CA ASN A 294 3.40 22.88 -9.74
C ASN A 294 3.76 22.72 -11.23
N GLN A 295 4.94 23.14 -11.62
CA GLN A 295 5.43 23.08 -13.01
C GLN A 295 5.68 21.65 -13.52
N ALA A 296 5.68 20.64 -12.63
CA ALA A 296 5.88 19.24 -12.98
C ALA A 296 4.57 18.52 -13.38
N VAL A 297 3.46 19.24 -13.36
CA VAL A 297 2.11 18.75 -13.68
C VAL A 297 1.54 19.50 -14.86
N ALA A 298 1.11 18.80 -15.90
CA ALA A 298 0.26 19.34 -16.95
C ALA A 298 -1.21 19.27 -16.52
N ALA A 299 -1.94 20.34 -16.69
CA ALA A 299 -3.37 20.42 -16.43
C ALA A 299 -4.15 20.49 -17.76
N ILE A 300 -5.01 19.52 -17.99
CA ILE A 300 -5.87 19.38 -19.16
C ILE A 300 -7.27 19.86 -18.75
N VAL A 301 -7.66 21.02 -19.28
CA VAL A 301 -8.89 21.68 -18.86
C VAL A 301 -10.10 21.03 -19.55
N PRO A 302 -11.26 20.87 -18.85
CA PRO A 302 -12.49 20.34 -19.43
C PRO A 302 -12.88 21.04 -20.73
N SER A 303 -13.36 20.28 -21.70
CA SER A 303 -13.78 20.77 -23.01
C SER A 303 -15.16 20.22 -23.37
N LYS A 304 -15.96 21.02 -24.09
CA LYS A 304 -17.26 20.55 -24.62
C LYS A 304 -17.13 19.48 -25.71
N LYS A 305 -15.92 19.25 -26.21
CA LYS A 305 -15.64 18.27 -27.30
C LYS A 305 -15.43 16.86 -26.78
N ILE A 306 -15.13 16.68 -25.49
CA ILE A 306 -14.80 15.39 -24.90
C ILE A 306 -15.25 15.32 -23.44
N ASN A 307 -15.75 14.16 -23.02
CA ASN A 307 -16.11 13.92 -21.63
C ASN A 307 -14.86 13.70 -20.75
N SER A 308 -14.73 14.42 -19.62
CA SER A 308 -13.54 14.33 -18.75
C SER A 308 -13.32 12.94 -18.16
N ILE A 309 -14.38 12.20 -17.80
CA ILE A 309 -14.25 10.85 -17.24
C ILE A 309 -13.77 9.88 -18.32
N PHE A 310 -14.31 9.98 -19.54
CA PHE A 310 -13.84 9.21 -20.67
C PHE A 310 -12.35 9.49 -20.95
N LEU A 311 -11.95 10.76 -21.07
CA LEU A 311 -10.58 11.16 -21.33
C LEU A 311 -9.62 10.72 -20.21
N TYR A 312 -10.03 10.86 -18.95
CA TYR A 312 -9.25 10.41 -17.81
C TYR A 312 -8.95 8.91 -17.88
N ARG A 313 -9.98 8.09 -18.14
CA ARG A 313 -9.80 6.64 -18.27
C ARG A 313 -9.00 6.26 -19.51
N HIS A 314 -9.22 6.94 -20.62
CA HIS A 314 -8.43 6.78 -21.84
C HIS A 314 -6.93 7.00 -21.60
N LEU A 315 -6.56 8.13 -20.97
CA LEU A 315 -5.16 8.43 -20.66
C LEU A 315 -4.56 7.46 -19.64
N MET A 316 -5.33 6.96 -18.66
CA MET A 316 -4.88 5.91 -17.75
C MET A 316 -4.47 4.64 -18.49
N LEU A 317 -5.28 4.21 -19.47
CA LEU A 317 -5.00 3.00 -20.26
C LEU A 317 -3.82 3.18 -21.21
N MET A 318 -3.54 4.42 -21.61
CA MET A 318 -2.36 4.74 -22.43
C MET A 318 -1.08 4.96 -21.62
N TYR A 319 -1.06 4.69 -20.33
CA TYR A 319 0.05 5.03 -19.41
C TYR A 319 1.43 4.61 -19.95
N GLU A 320 1.60 3.34 -20.37
CA GLU A 320 2.90 2.86 -20.87
C GLU A 320 3.27 3.55 -22.19
N HIS A 321 2.32 3.71 -23.12
CA HIS A 321 2.52 4.42 -24.36
C HIS A 321 2.97 5.87 -24.14
N ILE A 322 2.30 6.59 -23.24
CA ILE A 322 2.65 7.98 -22.87
C ILE A 322 4.09 8.05 -22.30
N ARG A 323 4.47 7.08 -21.46
CA ARG A 323 5.83 7.01 -20.93
C ARG A 323 6.88 6.80 -22.00
N ASP A 324 6.58 5.99 -23.00
CA ASP A 324 7.50 5.70 -24.10
C ASP A 324 7.73 6.92 -25.00
N MET A 325 6.74 7.80 -25.16
CA MET A 325 6.90 9.08 -25.87
C MET A 325 8.02 9.97 -25.27
N ALA A 326 8.34 9.81 -23.98
CA ALA A 326 9.40 10.55 -23.29
C ALA A 326 10.80 9.96 -23.49
N ARG A 327 10.93 8.73 -24.02
CA ARG A 327 12.24 8.02 -24.11
C ARG A 327 13.15 8.48 -25.24
N GLY A 328 12.67 9.34 -26.16
CA GLY A 328 13.39 9.76 -27.37
C GLY A 328 14.35 10.94 -27.22
N GLY A 329 14.60 11.47 -26.02
CA GLY A 329 15.44 12.66 -25.80
C GLY A 329 16.46 12.52 -24.66
N ASN A 330 17.40 13.47 -24.57
CA ASN A 330 18.44 13.53 -23.53
C ASN A 330 17.92 13.65 -22.09
N GLN A 331 16.64 13.97 -21.90
CA GLN A 331 15.93 13.95 -20.61
C GLN A 331 14.63 13.16 -20.77
N ALA A 332 14.53 12.08 -20.01
CA ALA A 332 13.37 11.17 -20.02
C ALA A 332 12.14 11.78 -19.32
N ASN A 333 11.78 13.04 -19.59
CA ASN A 333 10.63 13.74 -19.01
C ASN A 333 9.60 14.11 -20.09
N LEU A 334 8.33 14.09 -19.72
CA LEU A 334 7.29 14.70 -20.52
C LEU A 334 7.40 16.25 -20.46
N ASN A 335 6.85 16.91 -21.47
CA ASN A 335 6.68 18.37 -21.48
C ASN A 335 5.33 18.71 -22.12
N LEU A 336 4.93 19.98 -22.03
CA LEU A 336 3.62 20.40 -22.56
C LEU A 336 3.45 20.12 -24.05
N THR A 337 4.53 20.20 -24.84
CA THR A 337 4.47 19.90 -26.29
C THR A 337 4.15 18.43 -26.51
N ILE A 338 4.81 17.52 -25.80
CA ILE A 338 4.54 16.09 -25.86
C ILE A 338 3.10 15.81 -25.39
N VAL A 339 2.67 16.38 -24.24
CA VAL A 339 1.32 16.18 -23.73
C VAL A 339 0.27 16.65 -24.73
N LYS A 340 0.45 17.82 -25.35
CA LYS A 340 -0.45 18.34 -26.39
C LYS A 340 -0.46 17.47 -27.66
N SER A 341 0.61 16.73 -27.95
CA SER A 341 0.72 15.85 -29.12
C SER A 341 0.17 14.45 -28.91
N ILE A 342 -0.22 14.06 -27.68
CA ILE A 342 -0.83 12.76 -27.40
C ILE A 342 -2.06 12.60 -28.31
N GLN A 343 -2.09 11.50 -29.06
CA GLN A 343 -3.23 11.12 -29.90
C GLN A 343 -4.30 10.48 -29.02
N ILE A 344 -5.53 10.97 -29.12
CA ILE A 344 -6.67 10.47 -28.34
C ILE A 344 -7.81 10.09 -29.30
N LEU A 345 -8.53 9.04 -28.94
CA LEU A 345 -9.75 8.65 -29.61
C LEU A 345 -10.86 9.66 -29.34
N LEU A 346 -11.67 9.97 -30.35
CA LEU A 346 -12.79 10.88 -30.23
C LEU A 346 -14.10 10.21 -30.71
N PRO A 347 -14.60 9.18 -29.99
CA PRO A 347 -15.87 8.59 -30.31
C PRO A 347 -17.03 9.58 -30.09
N PRO A 348 -18.24 9.33 -30.61
CA PRO A 348 -19.38 10.20 -30.43
C PRO A 348 -19.67 10.54 -28.95
N LEU A 349 -19.92 11.81 -28.64
CA LEU A 349 -20.18 12.29 -27.28
C LEU A 349 -21.26 11.50 -26.52
N PRO A 350 -22.40 11.09 -27.14
CA PRO A 350 -23.39 10.27 -26.42
C PRO A 350 -22.81 8.95 -25.90
N LEU A 351 -21.89 8.33 -26.64
CA LEU A 351 -21.23 7.10 -26.23
C LEU A 351 -20.25 7.34 -25.08
N GLN A 352 -19.49 8.46 -25.12
CA GLN A 352 -18.63 8.88 -24.01
C GLN A 352 -19.44 9.15 -22.73
N HIS A 353 -20.61 9.79 -22.85
CA HIS A 353 -21.49 10.05 -21.69
C HIS A 353 -22.07 8.74 -21.12
N LEU A 354 -22.48 7.80 -21.98
CA LEU A 354 -22.94 6.48 -21.52
C LEU A 354 -21.83 5.74 -20.73
N PHE A 355 -20.60 5.79 -21.23
CA PHE A 355 -19.45 5.24 -20.54
C PHE A 355 -19.23 5.95 -19.18
N ALA A 356 -19.23 7.27 -19.16
CA ALA A 356 -19.05 8.04 -17.93
C ALA A 356 -20.10 7.67 -16.86
N GLN A 357 -21.36 7.51 -17.25
CA GLN A 357 -22.43 7.07 -16.33
C GLN A 357 -22.15 5.69 -15.74
N ARG A 358 -21.67 4.72 -16.55
CA ARG A 358 -21.30 3.39 -16.06
C ARG A 358 -20.12 3.45 -15.08
N ILE A 359 -19.10 4.27 -15.38
CA ILE A 359 -17.96 4.47 -14.50
C ILE A 359 -18.38 5.13 -13.18
N GLU A 360 -19.24 6.13 -13.21
CA GLU A 360 -19.76 6.76 -11.99
C GLU A 360 -20.52 5.77 -11.10
N GLN A 361 -21.29 4.84 -11.67
CA GLN A 361 -21.93 3.77 -10.92
C GLN A 361 -20.90 2.85 -10.24
N ILE A 362 -19.86 2.45 -10.97
CA ILE A 362 -18.76 1.65 -10.41
C ILE A 362 -18.08 2.40 -9.26
N GLU A 363 -17.76 3.69 -9.43
CA GLU A 363 -17.11 4.48 -8.38
C GLU A 363 -17.97 4.63 -7.11
N ARG A 364 -19.30 4.74 -7.25
CA ARG A 364 -20.23 4.71 -6.09
C ARG A 364 -20.15 3.36 -5.37
N GLN A 365 -20.13 2.24 -6.10
CA GLN A 365 -19.99 0.91 -5.50
C GLN A 365 -18.63 0.74 -4.80
N LYS A 366 -17.54 1.19 -5.43
CA LYS A 366 -16.20 1.20 -4.81
C LYS A 366 -16.17 1.98 -3.51
N SER A 367 -16.78 3.17 -3.48
CA SER A 367 -16.89 3.99 -2.27
C SER A 367 -17.63 3.26 -1.14
N SER A 368 -18.73 2.58 -1.46
CA SER A 368 -19.49 1.77 -0.49
C SER A 368 -18.66 0.59 0.03
N VAL A 369 -17.94 -0.10 -0.85
CA VAL A 369 -17.06 -1.21 -0.45
C VAL A 369 -15.89 -0.71 0.41
N GLN A 370 -15.28 0.42 0.05
CA GLN A 370 -14.21 1.02 0.85
C GLN A 370 -14.68 1.38 2.26
N LYS A 371 -15.89 1.96 2.40
CA LYS A 371 -16.49 2.20 3.70
C LYS A 371 -16.68 0.91 4.49
N SER A 372 -17.19 -0.15 3.84
CA SER A 372 -17.35 -1.46 4.48
C SER A 372 -16.03 -2.03 4.97
N ILE A 373 -14.90 -1.82 4.24
CA ILE A 373 -13.57 -2.23 4.68
C ILE A 373 -13.18 -1.48 5.96
N THR A 374 -13.35 -0.16 5.99
CA THR A 374 -13.04 0.67 7.17
C THR A 374 -13.87 0.25 8.39
N ASP A 375 -15.17 -0.03 8.20
CA ASP A 375 -16.04 -0.50 9.26
C ASP A 375 -15.61 -1.88 9.80
N LEU A 376 -15.23 -2.80 8.91
CA LEU A 376 -14.72 -4.13 9.29
C LEU A 376 -13.35 -4.06 9.99
N GLU A 377 -12.43 -3.19 9.55
CA GLU A 377 -11.14 -2.97 10.20
C GLU A 377 -11.33 -2.38 11.62
N THR A 378 -12.29 -1.47 11.77
CA THR A 378 -12.69 -0.92 13.08
C THR A 378 -13.30 -2.01 13.97
N LEU A 379 -14.18 -2.85 13.42
CA LEU A 379 -14.76 -3.99 14.14
C LEU A 379 -13.67 -4.97 14.58
N LEU A 380 -12.73 -5.31 13.71
CA LEU A 380 -11.61 -6.19 14.03
C LEU A 380 -10.80 -5.66 15.21
N ALA A 381 -10.43 -4.37 15.16
CA ALA A 381 -9.69 -3.72 16.24
C ALA A 381 -10.47 -3.75 17.57
N SER A 382 -11.76 -3.43 17.55
CA SER A 382 -12.63 -3.48 18.72
C SER A 382 -12.77 -4.91 19.28
N ARG A 383 -12.90 -5.93 18.42
CA ARG A 383 -13.00 -7.34 18.86
C ARG A 383 -11.68 -7.84 19.43
N MET A 384 -10.54 -7.47 18.84
CA MET A 384 -9.22 -7.78 19.38
C MET A 384 -9.02 -7.13 20.75
N GLN A 385 -9.42 -5.86 20.90
CA GLN A 385 -9.40 -5.19 22.21
C GLN A 385 -10.28 -5.94 23.21
N TYR A 386 -11.53 -6.21 22.86
CA TYR A 386 -12.47 -6.93 23.74
C TYR A 386 -11.91 -8.27 24.23
N TRP A 387 -11.28 -9.06 23.34
CA TRP A 387 -10.80 -10.39 23.69
C TRP A 387 -9.49 -10.37 24.49
N PHE A 388 -8.59 -9.45 24.23
CA PHE A 388 -7.22 -9.49 24.75
C PHE A 388 -6.92 -8.44 25.83
N GLU A 389 -7.81 -7.50 26.09
CA GLU A 389 -7.81 -6.61 27.25
C GLU A 389 -8.48 -7.25 28.47
#